data_f900edecb0e4968e4d5385a88759b1b8
#
_entry.id   f900edecb0e4968e4d5385a88759b1b8
#
_cell.length_a   1.000
_cell.length_b   1.000
_cell.length_c   1.000
_cell.angle_alpha   90.00
_cell.angle_beta   90.00
_cell.angle_gamma   90.00
#
_symmetry.space_group_name_H-M   'P 1'
#
loop_
_entity.id
_entity.type
_entity.pdbx_description
1 polymer ?
#
loop_
_entity_poly.entity_id
_entity_poly.type
_entity_poly.pdbx_seq_one_letter_code
_entity_poly.pdbx_strand_id
1 'polypeptide(L)'
;MGKALIQRSAMPGLGLSAGITLTMISIVVLLPIGALLARGLSFGPEAVWEVVNRDRVWAALHLSFRLSLFAALFNLAFGTLLAWVLVRYNFPGRRILDAMVDLPFALPTAVAGIALTALYAPNGFLGAMAKDLGWKIAYTQWGILLALIFVGLPFVTRTVQPVIAEIEKEVEEASATLGASRAYTLRRVIFPMLLPAALTGFALSLARAVGEYGSVIFIAANIPMRTEIAPLLIVIQLEEYNYDGAAAIGLAMLVISFAVLFLINLIQIWSRRRTGNV
;
A
#
# COMPACT_ATOMS: atom_id res chain seq x y z
N MET A 1 36.92 -0.36 -22.07
CA MET A 1 36.22 0.80 -22.67
C MET A 1 35.12 1.22 -21.67
N GLY A 2 35.37 2.27 -20.88
CA GLY A 2 34.42 2.79 -19.90
C GLY A 2 33.23 3.43 -20.60
N LYS A 3 32.03 2.91 -20.33
CA LYS A 3 30.80 3.59 -20.73
C LYS A 3 30.77 4.93 -20.00
N ALA A 4 30.69 6.02 -20.75
CA ALA A 4 30.57 7.35 -20.22
C ALA A 4 29.31 7.39 -19.31
N LEU A 5 29.51 7.60 -18.03
CA LEU A 5 28.42 7.72 -17.00
C LEU A 5 27.54 8.96 -17.19
N ILE A 6 27.87 9.80 -18.17
CA ILE A 6 27.18 11.06 -18.47
C ILE A 6 26.67 11.01 -19.91
N GLN A 7 25.39 10.75 -20.09
CA GLN A 7 24.73 11.11 -21.33
C GLN A 7 24.70 12.64 -21.43
N ARG A 8 25.15 13.21 -22.56
CA ARG A 8 25.04 14.65 -22.80
C ARG A 8 23.56 15.04 -22.80
N SER A 9 23.12 15.63 -21.70
CA SER A 9 21.79 16.22 -21.60
C SER A 9 21.78 17.57 -22.29
N ALA A 10 20.69 17.89 -22.95
CA ALA A 10 20.46 19.22 -23.54
C ALA A 10 20.39 20.34 -22.46
N MET A 11 20.25 19.98 -21.19
CA MET A 11 20.25 20.94 -20.08
C MET A 11 21.60 20.95 -19.36
N PRO A 12 22.33 22.07 -19.36
CA PRO A 12 23.51 22.24 -18.54
C PRO A 12 23.10 22.33 -17.08
N GLY A 13 23.76 21.61 -16.17
CA GLY A 13 23.48 21.71 -14.74
C GLY A 13 23.31 20.40 -13.97
N LEU A 14 23.72 19.26 -14.54
CA LEU A 14 23.63 17.95 -13.88
C LEU A 14 24.23 17.96 -12.47
N GLY A 15 25.39 18.59 -12.28
CA GLY A 15 26.05 18.68 -10.97
C GLY A 15 25.22 19.44 -9.95
N LEU A 16 24.63 20.57 -10.33
CA LEU A 16 23.80 21.40 -9.46
C LEU A 16 22.48 20.68 -9.11
N SER A 17 21.78 20.15 -10.11
CA SER A 17 20.51 19.44 -9.89
C SER A 17 20.69 18.16 -9.07
N ALA A 18 21.72 17.37 -9.35
CA ALA A 18 22.05 16.18 -8.59
C ALA A 18 22.45 16.55 -7.14
N GLY A 19 23.25 17.60 -6.95
CA GLY A 19 23.63 18.10 -5.63
C GLY A 19 22.42 18.52 -4.80
N ILE A 20 21.52 19.33 -5.35
CA ILE A 20 20.29 19.75 -4.67
C ILE A 20 19.41 18.54 -4.35
N THR A 21 19.20 17.64 -5.31
CA THR A 21 18.38 16.45 -5.12
C THR A 21 18.93 15.53 -4.02
N LEU A 22 20.23 15.24 -4.07
CA LEU A 22 20.88 14.42 -3.05
C LEU A 22 20.82 15.08 -1.66
N THR A 23 21.05 16.39 -1.59
CA THR A 23 20.96 17.14 -0.32
C THR A 23 19.53 17.09 0.24
N MET A 24 18.51 17.31 -0.59
CA MET A 24 17.10 17.24 -0.16
C MET A 24 16.72 15.85 0.31
N ILE A 25 17.08 14.80 -0.45
CA ILE A 25 16.84 13.41 -0.04
C ILE A 25 17.57 13.10 1.26
N SER A 26 18.82 13.57 1.41
CA SER A 26 19.59 13.32 2.63
C SER A 26 18.95 13.98 3.85
N ILE A 27 18.54 15.24 3.76
CA ILE A 27 17.95 15.97 4.89
C ILE A 27 16.54 15.47 5.20
N VAL A 28 15.69 15.28 4.19
CA VAL A 28 14.26 14.98 4.38
C VAL A 28 14.01 13.50 4.65
N VAL A 29 14.81 12.60 4.07
CA VAL A 29 14.57 11.15 4.14
C VAL A 29 15.65 10.44 4.95
N LEU A 30 16.93 10.60 4.57
CA LEU A 30 18.00 9.80 5.20
C LEU A 30 18.29 10.24 6.63
N LEU A 31 18.22 11.52 6.94
CA LEU A 31 18.50 12.03 8.29
C LEU A 31 17.47 11.54 9.33
N PRO A 32 16.13 11.62 9.12
CA PRO A 32 15.16 11.07 10.07
C PRO A 32 15.27 9.54 10.22
N ILE A 33 15.48 8.80 9.11
CA ILE A 33 15.70 7.36 9.18
C ILE A 33 17.00 7.05 9.95
N GLY A 34 18.07 7.76 9.65
CA GLY A 34 19.34 7.62 10.34
C GLY A 34 19.23 7.93 11.84
N ALA A 35 18.47 8.95 12.21
CA ALA A 35 18.20 9.28 13.61
C ALA A 35 17.42 8.16 14.34
N LEU A 36 16.41 7.58 13.68
CA LEU A 36 15.67 6.44 14.21
C LEU A 36 16.57 5.22 14.39
N LEU A 37 17.41 4.90 13.39
CA LEU A 37 18.38 3.82 13.45
C LEU A 37 19.42 4.03 14.56
N ALA A 38 19.99 5.24 14.63
CA ALA A 38 20.98 5.59 15.66
C ALA A 38 20.39 5.46 17.07
N ARG A 39 19.15 5.93 17.25
CA ARG A 39 18.46 5.78 18.53
C ARG A 39 18.16 4.32 18.85
N GLY A 40 17.60 3.56 17.93
CA GLY A 40 17.35 2.12 18.15
C GLY A 40 18.62 1.33 18.46
N LEU A 41 19.73 1.63 17.78
CA LEU A 41 21.02 0.99 18.03
C LEU A 41 21.67 1.41 19.35
N SER A 42 21.41 2.64 19.85
CA SER A 42 21.95 3.12 21.12
C SER A 42 21.45 2.33 22.35
N PHE A 43 20.28 1.67 22.24
CA PHE A 43 19.75 0.78 23.29
C PHE A 43 20.37 -0.60 23.29
N GLY A 44 21.03 -0.98 22.20
CA GLY A 44 21.49 -2.34 21.96
C GLY A 44 20.37 -3.24 21.39
N PRO A 45 20.75 -4.23 20.60
CA PRO A 45 19.80 -5.12 19.92
C PRO A 45 18.97 -5.95 20.90
N GLU A 46 19.49 -6.25 22.08
CA GLU A 46 18.79 -7.01 23.12
C GLU A 46 17.61 -6.25 23.70
N ALA A 47 17.79 -4.95 24.01
CA ALA A 47 16.72 -4.11 24.53
C ALA A 47 15.61 -3.87 23.49
N VAL A 48 15.99 -3.68 22.21
CA VAL A 48 15.01 -3.59 21.11
C VAL A 48 14.23 -4.89 21.01
N TRP A 49 14.91 -6.04 21.08
CA TRP A 49 14.26 -7.35 21.02
C TRP A 49 13.31 -7.59 22.19
N GLU A 50 13.69 -7.18 23.40
CA GLU A 50 12.83 -7.29 24.58
C GLU A 50 11.52 -6.49 24.41
N VAL A 51 11.61 -5.25 23.87
CA VAL A 51 10.42 -4.43 23.58
C VAL A 51 9.54 -5.07 22.52
N VAL A 52 10.14 -5.53 21.42
CA VAL A 52 9.42 -6.13 20.28
C VAL A 52 8.76 -7.45 20.68
N ASN A 53 9.40 -8.22 21.56
CA ASN A 53 8.88 -9.53 22.00
C ASN A 53 7.79 -9.43 23.09
N ARG A 54 7.42 -8.24 23.54
CA ARG A 54 6.25 -8.08 24.41
C ARG A 54 4.98 -8.49 23.67
N ASP A 55 4.12 -9.26 24.29
CA ASP A 55 2.90 -9.79 23.67
C ASP A 55 2.04 -8.71 22.99
N ARG A 56 1.91 -7.54 23.62
CA ARG A 56 1.15 -6.40 23.08
C ARG A 56 1.78 -5.86 21.79
N VAL A 57 3.10 -5.69 21.76
CA VAL A 57 3.83 -5.17 20.59
C VAL A 57 3.78 -6.17 19.45
N TRP A 58 4.04 -7.45 19.75
CA TRP A 58 3.98 -8.52 18.76
C TRP A 58 2.58 -8.65 18.15
N ALA A 59 1.53 -8.62 18.99
CA ALA A 59 0.15 -8.66 18.52
C ALA A 59 -0.20 -7.46 17.60
N ALA A 60 0.26 -6.24 17.95
CA ALA A 60 0.04 -5.04 17.16
C ALA A 60 0.79 -5.09 15.81
N LEU A 61 2.05 -5.51 15.81
CA LEU A 61 2.83 -5.72 14.58
C LEU A 61 2.18 -6.77 13.67
N HIS A 62 1.88 -7.95 14.22
CA HIS A 62 1.23 -9.02 13.48
C HIS A 62 -0.12 -8.58 12.87
N LEU A 63 -0.95 -7.87 13.65
CA LEU A 63 -2.23 -7.36 13.19
C LEU A 63 -2.04 -6.36 12.03
N SER A 64 -1.13 -5.39 12.19
CA SER A 64 -0.85 -4.37 11.18
C SER A 64 -0.42 -4.98 9.86
N PHE A 65 0.60 -5.84 9.87
CA PHE A 65 1.11 -6.44 8.64
C PHE A 65 0.12 -7.42 8.01
N ARG A 66 -0.58 -8.22 8.82
CA ARG A 66 -1.58 -9.15 8.35
C ARG A 66 -2.75 -8.45 7.65
N LEU A 67 -3.36 -7.44 8.30
CA LEU A 67 -4.48 -6.71 7.70
C LEU A 67 -4.04 -5.88 6.50
N SER A 68 -2.85 -5.28 6.53
CA SER A 68 -2.28 -4.57 5.38
C SER A 68 -2.07 -5.50 4.19
N LEU A 69 -1.59 -6.71 4.42
CA LEU A 69 -1.43 -7.72 3.37
C LEU A 69 -2.79 -8.13 2.77
N PHE A 70 -3.79 -8.41 3.61
CA PHE A 70 -5.14 -8.74 3.12
C PHE A 70 -5.78 -7.57 2.35
N ALA A 71 -5.63 -6.34 2.82
CA ALA A 71 -6.09 -5.16 2.12
C ALA A 71 -5.41 -4.99 0.76
N ALA A 72 -4.09 -5.15 0.70
CA ALA A 72 -3.34 -5.05 -0.55
C ALA A 72 -3.68 -6.17 -1.55
N LEU A 73 -3.91 -7.40 -1.09
CA LEU A 73 -4.36 -8.52 -1.92
C LEU A 73 -5.79 -8.28 -2.46
N PHE A 74 -6.68 -7.76 -1.63
CA PHE A 74 -8.01 -7.38 -2.07
C PHE A 74 -7.92 -6.26 -3.12
N ASN A 75 -7.12 -5.23 -2.87
CA ASN A 75 -6.91 -4.13 -3.79
C ASN A 75 -6.25 -4.59 -5.09
N LEU A 76 -5.33 -5.56 -5.05
CA LEU A 76 -4.74 -6.16 -6.24
C LEU A 76 -5.82 -6.77 -7.15
N ALA A 77 -6.72 -7.57 -6.59
CA ALA A 77 -7.79 -8.22 -7.34
C ALA A 77 -8.86 -7.21 -7.79
N PHE A 78 -9.44 -6.49 -6.83
CA PHE A 78 -10.55 -5.58 -7.09
C PHE A 78 -10.11 -4.30 -7.83
N GLY A 79 -8.97 -3.73 -7.48
CA GLY A 79 -8.41 -2.54 -8.13
C GLY A 79 -8.02 -2.82 -9.60
N THR A 80 -7.46 -4.00 -9.89
CA THR A 80 -7.20 -4.43 -11.27
C THR A 80 -8.50 -4.61 -12.06
N LEU A 81 -9.51 -5.24 -11.46
CA LEU A 81 -10.84 -5.37 -12.07
C LEU A 81 -11.46 -4.00 -12.33
N LEU A 82 -11.41 -3.11 -11.35
CA LEU A 82 -11.93 -1.75 -11.47
C LEU A 82 -11.21 -0.95 -12.57
N ALA A 83 -9.87 -1.04 -12.62
CA ALA A 83 -9.07 -0.46 -13.68
C ALA A 83 -9.50 -0.98 -15.06
N TRP A 84 -9.71 -2.30 -15.18
CA TRP A 84 -10.19 -2.92 -16.40
C TRP A 84 -11.55 -2.38 -16.83
N VAL A 85 -12.52 -2.33 -15.91
CA VAL A 85 -13.87 -1.79 -16.18
C VAL A 85 -13.81 -0.33 -16.61
N LEU A 86 -13.02 0.48 -15.91
CA LEU A 86 -12.88 1.91 -16.20
C LEU A 86 -12.20 2.18 -17.56
N VAL A 87 -11.32 1.32 -18.04
CA VAL A 87 -10.61 1.53 -19.31
C VAL A 87 -11.38 0.91 -20.48
N ARG A 88 -11.88 -0.32 -20.35
CA ARG A 88 -12.41 -1.12 -21.46
C ARG A 88 -13.91 -0.91 -21.72
N TYR A 89 -14.67 -0.40 -20.74
CA TYR A 89 -16.11 -0.25 -20.90
C TYR A 89 -16.54 1.21 -20.88
N ASN A 90 -17.52 1.53 -21.74
CA ASN A 90 -18.21 2.81 -21.74
C ASN A 90 -19.62 2.62 -21.16
N PHE A 91 -19.90 3.29 -20.04
CA PHE A 91 -21.19 3.25 -19.36
C PHE A 91 -21.52 4.61 -18.73
N PRO A 92 -22.81 4.90 -18.50
CA PRO A 92 -23.20 6.12 -17.81
C PRO A 92 -22.65 6.13 -16.38
N GLY A 93 -22.09 7.27 -15.95
CA GLY A 93 -21.47 7.38 -14.62
C GLY A 93 -19.99 6.95 -14.53
N ARG A 94 -19.35 6.46 -15.62
CA ARG A 94 -17.94 6.08 -15.64
C ARG A 94 -17.03 7.16 -15.07
N ARG A 95 -17.24 8.44 -15.47
CA ARG A 95 -16.40 9.56 -14.99
C ARG A 95 -16.56 9.80 -13.48
N ILE A 96 -17.77 9.59 -12.96
CA ILE A 96 -18.04 9.71 -11.52
C ILE A 96 -17.32 8.59 -10.77
N LEU A 97 -17.45 7.34 -11.23
CA LEU A 97 -16.78 6.20 -10.65
C LEU A 97 -15.25 6.34 -10.70
N ASP A 98 -14.71 6.84 -11.81
CA ASP A 98 -13.28 7.12 -11.95
C ASP A 98 -12.82 8.19 -10.95
N ALA A 99 -13.56 9.30 -10.81
CA ALA A 99 -13.27 10.33 -9.82
C ALA A 99 -13.38 9.81 -8.37
N MET A 100 -14.32 8.90 -8.09
CA MET A 100 -14.46 8.28 -6.77
C MET A 100 -13.25 7.44 -6.35
N VAL A 101 -12.51 6.89 -7.31
CA VAL A 101 -11.26 6.16 -7.02
C VAL A 101 -10.23 7.09 -6.38
N ASP A 102 -10.23 8.38 -6.70
CA ASP A 102 -9.27 9.35 -6.18
C ASP A 102 -9.69 9.99 -4.84
N LEU A 103 -10.91 9.71 -4.34
CA LEU A 103 -11.38 10.25 -3.06
C LEU A 103 -10.42 10.00 -1.89
N PRO A 104 -9.78 8.80 -1.76
CA PRO A 104 -8.81 8.56 -0.70
C PRO A 104 -7.59 9.47 -0.76
N PHE A 105 -7.23 10.02 -1.93
CA PHE A 105 -6.14 11.00 -2.06
C PHE A 105 -6.58 12.42 -1.70
N ALA A 106 -7.85 12.74 -1.96
CA ALA A 106 -8.40 14.07 -1.71
C ALA A 106 -8.77 14.30 -0.24
N LEU A 107 -9.12 13.23 0.48
CA LEU A 107 -9.57 13.31 1.87
C LEU A 107 -8.39 13.19 2.84
N PRO A 108 -8.30 14.04 3.88
CA PRO A 108 -7.45 13.74 5.02
C PRO A 108 -7.81 12.37 5.62
N THR A 109 -6.81 11.54 5.93
CA THR A 109 -7.06 10.17 6.38
C THR A 109 -7.95 10.08 7.62
N ALA A 110 -7.81 11.04 8.56
CA ALA A 110 -8.66 11.16 9.72
C ALA A 110 -10.15 11.37 9.35
N VAL A 111 -10.41 12.24 8.36
CA VAL A 111 -11.78 12.50 7.87
C VAL A 111 -12.36 11.25 7.22
N ALA A 112 -11.55 10.54 6.43
CA ALA A 112 -11.96 9.26 5.86
C ALA A 112 -12.34 8.24 6.95
N GLY A 113 -11.53 8.14 8.02
CA GLY A 113 -11.82 7.28 9.16
C GLY A 113 -13.12 7.62 9.88
N ILE A 114 -13.37 8.91 10.11
CA ILE A 114 -14.62 9.40 10.72
C ILE A 114 -15.82 9.06 9.82
N ALA A 115 -15.71 9.33 8.52
CA ALA A 115 -16.79 9.05 7.55
C ALA A 115 -17.10 7.55 7.46
N LEU A 116 -16.08 6.71 7.39
CA LEU A 116 -16.24 5.25 7.40
C LEU A 116 -16.86 4.78 8.72
N THR A 117 -16.43 5.35 9.85
CA THR A 117 -17.01 5.01 11.15
C THR A 117 -18.48 5.40 11.21
N ALA A 118 -18.85 6.62 10.79
CA ALA A 118 -20.24 7.06 10.77
C ALA A 118 -21.13 6.15 9.91
N LEU A 119 -20.58 5.63 8.80
CA LEU A 119 -21.32 4.75 7.89
C LEU A 119 -21.46 3.32 8.40
N TYR A 120 -20.40 2.76 9.01
CA TYR A 120 -20.31 1.35 9.40
C TYR A 120 -20.44 1.09 10.90
N ALA A 121 -20.60 2.13 11.74
CA ALA A 121 -20.93 1.95 13.16
C ALA A 121 -22.31 1.25 13.32
N PRO A 122 -22.59 0.57 14.44
CA PRO A 122 -23.84 -0.14 14.64
C PRO A 122 -25.12 0.70 14.51
N ASN A 123 -25.00 2.03 14.62
CA ASN A 123 -26.06 3.03 14.43
C ASN A 123 -25.92 3.76 13.06
N GLY A 124 -24.92 3.45 12.27
CA GLY A 124 -24.73 3.99 10.91
C GLY A 124 -25.59 3.24 9.90
N PHE A 125 -25.77 3.83 8.71
CA PHE A 125 -26.65 3.28 7.66
C PHE A 125 -26.26 1.86 7.23
N LEU A 126 -25.00 1.61 6.87
CA LEU A 126 -24.52 0.26 6.49
C LEU A 126 -24.25 -0.61 7.71
N GLY A 127 -23.81 0.00 8.82
CA GLY A 127 -23.55 -0.73 10.05
C GLY A 127 -24.81 -1.31 10.70
N ALA A 128 -25.94 -0.62 10.65
CA ALA A 128 -27.21 -1.13 11.11
C ALA A 128 -27.67 -2.35 10.29
N MET A 129 -27.59 -2.26 8.95
CA MET A 129 -27.90 -3.40 8.06
C MET A 129 -26.99 -4.60 8.31
N ALA A 130 -25.69 -4.37 8.51
CA ALA A 130 -24.75 -5.44 8.83
C ALA A 130 -25.05 -6.09 10.19
N LYS A 131 -25.46 -5.29 11.18
CA LYS A 131 -25.83 -5.77 12.51
C LYS A 131 -27.05 -6.70 12.45
N ASP A 132 -28.05 -6.38 11.64
CA ASP A 132 -29.23 -7.23 11.44
C ASP A 132 -28.88 -8.60 10.85
N LEU A 133 -27.77 -8.66 10.09
CA LEU A 133 -27.17 -9.91 9.57
C LEU A 133 -26.20 -10.58 10.56
N GLY A 134 -26.07 -10.08 11.78
CA GLY A 134 -25.16 -10.59 12.80
C GLY A 134 -23.70 -10.15 12.65
N TRP A 135 -23.41 -9.16 11.77
CA TRP A 135 -22.05 -8.69 11.50
C TRP A 135 -21.78 -7.34 12.16
N LYS A 136 -20.63 -7.22 12.79
CA LYS A 136 -20.11 -5.96 13.33
C LYS A 136 -18.87 -5.56 12.56
N ILE A 137 -18.94 -4.43 11.84
CA ILE A 137 -17.84 -3.94 10.97
C ILE A 137 -16.99 -2.93 11.74
N ALA A 138 -17.52 -1.75 12.06
CA ALA A 138 -16.78 -0.76 12.83
C ALA A 138 -16.44 -1.30 14.24
N TYR A 139 -15.33 -0.80 14.77
CA TYR A 139 -14.78 -1.21 16.07
C TYR A 139 -14.30 -2.67 16.12
N THR A 140 -13.99 -3.25 14.97
CA THR A 140 -13.43 -4.59 14.82
C THR A 140 -12.28 -4.62 13.83
N GLN A 141 -11.61 -5.76 13.65
CA GLN A 141 -10.59 -5.94 12.62
C GLN A 141 -11.15 -5.76 11.20
N TRP A 142 -12.44 -5.98 10.97
CA TRP A 142 -13.11 -5.73 9.69
C TRP A 142 -13.17 -4.24 9.36
N GLY A 143 -13.38 -3.39 10.36
CA GLY A 143 -13.33 -1.95 10.19
C GLY A 143 -11.93 -1.47 9.80
N ILE A 144 -10.89 -2.01 10.46
CA ILE A 144 -9.50 -1.73 10.10
C ILE A 144 -9.23 -2.16 8.65
N LEU A 145 -9.59 -3.40 8.30
CA LEU A 145 -9.41 -3.91 6.94
C LEU A 145 -10.10 -3.03 5.89
N LEU A 146 -11.33 -2.60 6.17
CA LEU A 146 -12.10 -1.71 5.28
C LEU A 146 -11.39 -0.37 5.07
N ALA A 147 -10.88 0.25 6.14
CA ALA A 147 -10.14 1.50 6.04
C ALA A 147 -8.85 1.34 5.22
N LEU A 148 -8.11 0.24 5.42
CA LEU A 148 -6.90 -0.06 4.66
C LEU A 148 -7.20 -0.33 3.18
N ILE A 149 -8.29 -1.02 2.86
CA ILE A 149 -8.76 -1.23 1.49
C ILE A 149 -9.07 0.12 0.84
N PHE A 150 -9.87 0.96 1.52
CA PHE A 150 -10.25 2.28 1.00
C PHE A 150 -9.03 3.13 0.66
N VAL A 151 -8.07 3.25 1.57
CA VAL A 151 -6.86 4.06 1.38
C VAL A 151 -5.92 3.47 0.33
N GLY A 152 -5.86 2.14 0.21
CA GLY A 152 -4.96 1.44 -0.70
C GLY A 152 -5.47 1.24 -2.12
N LEU A 153 -6.79 1.33 -2.35
CA LEU A 153 -7.43 1.02 -3.64
C LEU A 153 -6.91 1.85 -4.84
N PRO A 154 -6.74 3.18 -4.73
CA PRO A 154 -6.28 3.98 -5.86
C PRO A 154 -4.88 3.60 -6.34
N PHE A 155 -4.01 3.12 -5.46
CA PHE A 155 -2.64 2.76 -5.85
C PHE A 155 -2.60 1.64 -6.88
N VAL A 156 -3.41 0.60 -6.72
CA VAL A 156 -3.50 -0.48 -7.71
C VAL A 156 -4.22 0.01 -8.97
N THR A 157 -5.37 0.65 -8.81
CA THR A 157 -6.19 1.09 -9.95
C THR A 157 -5.41 2.04 -10.86
N ARG A 158 -4.76 3.07 -10.30
CA ARG A 158 -4.01 4.08 -11.07
C ARG A 158 -2.70 3.55 -11.67
N THR A 159 -2.10 2.52 -11.07
CA THR A 159 -0.90 1.89 -11.64
C THR A 159 -1.24 0.97 -12.81
N VAL A 160 -2.40 0.29 -12.78
CA VAL A 160 -2.80 -0.68 -13.81
C VAL A 160 -3.52 -0.01 -14.98
N GLN A 161 -4.30 1.05 -14.76
CA GLN A 161 -5.08 1.76 -15.80
C GLN A 161 -4.26 2.15 -17.05
N PRO A 162 -3.09 2.80 -16.94
CA PRO A 162 -2.29 3.17 -18.11
C PRO A 162 -1.89 1.96 -18.94
N VAL A 163 -1.45 0.89 -18.29
CA VAL A 163 -1.01 -0.32 -18.98
C VAL A 163 -2.17 -1.00 -19.72
N ILE A 164 -3.38 -1.01 -19.14
CA ILE A 164 -4.57 -1.53 -19.84
C ILE A 164 -4.90 -0.64 -21.05
N ALA A 165 -4.72 0.68 -20.94
CA ALA A 165 -4.99 1.62 -22.04
C ALA A 165 -4.00 1.46 -23.20
N GLU A 166 -2.75 1.06 -22.92
CA GLU A 166 -1.70 0.81 -23.92
C GLU A 166 -1.83 -0.53 -24.64
N ILE A 167 -2.65 -1.48 -24.10
CA ILE A 167 -2.90 -2.75 -24.80
C ILE A 167 -3.81 -2.49 -25.98
N GLU A 168 -3.24 -2.60 -27.18
CA GLU A 168 -3.93 -2.45 -28.46
C GLU A 168 -4.96 -3.57 -28.65
N LYS A 169 -6.09 -3.25 -29.29
CA LYS A 169 -7.15 -4.22 -29.56
C LYS A 169 -6.70 -5.30 -30.53
N GLU A 170 -5.76 -4.97 -31.39
CA GLU A 170 -5.12 -5.84 -32.37
C GLU A 170 -4.49 -7.09 -31.73
N VAL A 171 -4.00 -6.97 -30.48
CA VAL A 171 -3.46 -8.11 -29.72
C VAL A 171 -4.55 -9.12 -29.39
N GLU A 172 -5.74 -8.64 -29.02
CA GLU A 172 -6.89 -9.47 -28.73
C GLU A 172 -7.46 -10.09 -30.03
N GLU A 173 -7.53 -9.32 -31.09
CA GLU A 173 -8.00 -9.76 -32.42
C GLU A 173 -7.04 -10.79 -33.05
N ALA A 174 -5.74 -10.57 -32.97
CA ALA A 174 -4.74 -11.55 -33.42
C ALA A 174 -4.82 -12.87 -32.65
N SER A 175 -5.04 -12.79 -31.33
CA SER A 175 -5.26 -13.99 -30.52
C SER A 175 -6.53 -14.75 -30.94
N ALA A 176 -7.61 -14.03 -31.23
CA ALA A 176 -8.87 -14.61 -31.67
C ALA A 176 -8.75 -15.26 -33.07
N THR A 177 -8.02 -14.63 -34.01
CA THR A 177 -7.79 -15.19 -35.36
C THR A 177 -6.96 -16.48 -35.32
N LEU A 178 -6.10 -16.63 -34.30
CA LEU A 178 -5.36 -17.87 -34.05
C LEU A 178 -6.19 -18.94 -33.32
N GLY A 179 -7.50 -18.70 -33.12
CA GLY A 179 -8.42 -19.64 -32.51
C GLY A 179 -8.38 -19.66 -30.95
N ALA A 180 -7.75 -18.71 -30.32
CA ALA A 180 -7.70 -18.66 -28.86
C ALA A 180 -9.06 -18.27 -28.27
N SER A 181 -9.48 -18.96 -27.21
CA SER A 181 -10.66 -18.58 -26.45
C SER A 181 -10.41 -17.30 -25.63
N ARG A 182 -11.46 -16.56 -25.30
CA ARG A 182 -11.36 -15.34 -24.47
C ARG A 182 -10.63 -15.57 -23.13
N ALA A 183 -10.86 -16.72 -22.49
CA ALA A 183 -10.18 -17.09 -21.26
C ALA A 183 -8.69 -17.37 -21.47
N TYR A 184 -8.32 -17.95 -22.61
CA TYR A 184 -6.93 -18.18 -22.99
C TYR A 184 -6.21 -16.85 -23.23
N THR A 185 -6.80 -15.96 -24.04
CA THR A 185 -6.26 -14.60 -24.30
C THR A 185 -6.05 -13.84 -23.00
N LEU A 186 -7.04 -13.83 -22.11
CA LEU A 186 -6.93 -13.15 -20.82
C LEU A 186 -5.78 -13.71 -19.97
N ARG A 187 -5.66 -15.03 -19.86
CA ARG A 187 -4.68 -15.69 -18.97
C ARG A 187 -3.26 -15.72 -19.54
N ARG A 188 -3.13 -15.89 -20.85
CA ARG A 188 -1.83 -16.14 -21.50
C ARG A 188 -1.25 -14.93 -22.21
N VAL A 189 -2.09 -13.94 -22.54
CA VAL A 189 -1.65 -12.72 -23.23
C VAL A 189 -1.78 -11.51 -22.32
N ILE A 190 -3.01 -11.17 -21.91
CA ILE A 190 -3.29 -9.91 -21.20
C ILE A 190 -2.75 -9.94 -19.78
N PHE A 191 -3.04 -10.98 -18.99
CA PHE A 191 -2.63 -11.05 -17.59
C PHE A 191 -1.11 -10.96 -17.39
N PRO A 192 -0.26 -11.65 -18.18
CA PRO A 192 1.19 -11.46 -18.07
C PRO A 192 1.67 -10.05 -18.39
N MET A 193 1.01 -9.33 -19.30
CA MET A 193 1.34 -7.93 -19.63
C MET A 193 0.99 -6.99 -18.46
N LEU A 194 -0.10 -7.27 -17.74
CA LEU A 194 -0.55 -6.47 -16.59
C LEU A 194 0.24 -6.78 -15.30
N LEU A 195 0.80 -7.98 -15.19
CA LEU A 195 1.40 -8.47 -13.95
C LEU A 195 2.46 -7.54 -13.35
N PRO A 196 3.42 -6.94 -14.11
CA PRO A 196 4.39 -6.03 -13.53
C PRO A 196 3.76 -4.77 -12.93
N ALA A 197 2.76 -4.18 -13.59
CA ALA A 197 2.04 -3.01 -13.09
C ALA A 197 1.18 -3.37 -11.87
N ALA A 198 0.50 -4.51 -11.91
CA ALA A 198 -0.32 -5.01 -10.82
C ALA A 198 0.52 -5.27 -9.55
N LEU A 199 1.71 -5.88 -9.70
CA LEU A 199 2.65 -6.09 -8.59
C LEU A 199 3.20 -4.76 -8.05
N THR A 200 3.42 -3.76 -8.91
CA THR A 200 3.83 -2.42 -8.47
C THR A 200 2.70 -1.76 -7.67
N GLY A 201 1.46 -1.78 -8.18
CA GLY A 201 0.29 -1.28 -7.46
C GLY A 201 0.07 -1.99 -6.12
N PHE A 202 0.25 -3.30 -6.08
CA PHE A 202 0.19 -4.09 -4.85
C PHE A 202 1.24 -3.63 -3.83
N ALA A 203 2.50 -3.46 -4.26
CA ALA A 203 3.58 -3.00 -3.38
C ALA A 203 3.29 -1.61 -2.79
N LEU A 204 2.80 -0.68 -3.63
CA LEU A 204 2.41 0.67 -3.19
C LEU A 204 1.23 0.64 -2.23
N SER A 205 0.19 -0.15 -2.53
CA SER A 205 -0.98 -0.33 -1.67
C SER A 205 -0.58 -0.93 -0.31
N LEU A 206 0.30 -1.93 -0.29
CA LEU A 206 0.80 -2.55 0.93
C LEU A 206 1.64 -1.57 1.76
N ALA A 207 2.59 -0.87 1.15
CA ALA A 207 3.42 0.12 1.83
C ALA A 207 2.56 1.23 2.46
N ARG A 208 1.54 1.69 1.72
CA ARG A 208 0.59 2.71 2.21
C ARG A 208 -0.25 2.18 3.38
N ALA A 209 -0.72 0.93 3.31
CA ALA A 209 -1.53 0.31 4.34
C ALA A 209 -0.77 0.06 5.65
N VAL A 210 0.49 -0.39 5.58
CA VAL A 210 1.32 -0.67 6.78
C VAL A 210 1.54 0.58 7.63
N GLY A 211 1.71 1.75 7.00
CA GLY A 211 1.91 3.02 7.70
C GLY A 211 0.62 3.77 8.01
N GLU A 212 -0.56 3.19 7.77
CA GLU A 212 -1.83 3.89 8.00
C GLU A 212 -2.16 3.97 9.50
N TYR A 213 -2.42 5.20 9.95
CA TYR A 213 -2.83 5.51 11.32
C TYR A 213 -4.15 6.29 11.34
N GLY A 214 -4.23 7.37 10.54
CA GLY A 214 -5.26 8.38 10.65
C GLY A 214 -6.69 7.85 10.45
N SER A 215 -6.94 6.99 9.46
CA SER A 215 -8.27 6.42 9.24
C SER A 215 -8.57 5.30 10.22
N VAL A 216 -7.56 4.55 10.61
CA VAL A 216 -7.73 3.37 11.48
C VAL A 216 -8.08 3.77 12.91
N ILE A 217 -7.48 4.84 13.46
CA ILE A 217 -7.72 5.26 14.86
C ILE A 217 -9.21 5.52 15.16
N PHE A 218 -9.98 5.98 14.18
CA PHE A 218 -11.41 6.27 14.36
C PHE A 218 -12.30 5.04 14.18
N ILE A 219 -11.99 4.15 13.26
CA ILE A 219 -12.83 2.99 12.96
C ILE A 219 -12.47 1.76 13.80
N ALA A 220 -11.24 1.70 14.34
CA ALA A 220 -10.83 0.66 15.27
C ALA A 220 -11.33 0.96 16.69
N ALA A 221 -11.53 -0.09 17.49
CA ALA A 221 -11.82 0.08 18.91
C ALA A 221 -10.57 0.33 19.76
N ASN A 222 -9.39 0.23 19.14
CA ASN A 222 -8.09 0.40 19.80
C ASN A 222 -7.88 -0.49 21.04
N ILE A 223 -8.49 -1.69 21.03
CA ILE A 223 -8.39 -2.65 22.13
C ILE A 223 -7.01 -3.32 22.07
N PRO A 224 -6.20 -3.24 23.14
CA PRO A 224 -4.91 -3.92 23.19
C PRO A 224 -5.02 -5.39 22.80
N MET A 225 -4.02 -5.89 22.05
CA MET A 225 -3.90 -7.27 21.54
C MET A 225 -5.04 -7.72 20.59
N ARG A 226 -6.06 -6.88 20.30
CA ARG A 226 -7.19 -7.25 19.43
C ARG A 226 -7.36 -6.36 18.20
N THR A 227 -7.39 -5.04 18.39
CA THR A 227 -7.63 -4.06 17.32
C THR A 227 -6.65 -2.89 17.37
N GLU A 228 -5.63 -2.97 18.20
CA GLU A 228 -4.56 -1.99 18.30
C GLU A 228 -3.51 -2.26 17.22
N ILE A 229 -3.24 -1.27 16.36
CA ILE A 229 -2.23 -1.35 15.30
C ILE A 229 -0.89 -0.79 15.77
N ALA A 230 0.21 -1.24 15.14
CA ALA A 230 1.55 -0.80 15.54
C ALA A 230 1.79 0.72 15.39
N PRO A 231 1.31 1.44 14.36
CA PRO A 231 1.42 2.90 14.32
C PRO A 231 0.74 3.60 15.50
N LEU A 232 -0.42 3.10 15.96
CA LEU A 232 -1.09 3.64 17.16
C LEU A 232 -0.24 3.39 18.41
N LEU A 233 0.34 2.20 18.53
CA LEU A 233 1.17 1.87 19.70
C LEU A 233 2.42 2.76 19.77
N ILE A 234 3.01 3.15 18.64
CA ILE A 234 4.09 4.15 18.60
C ILE A 234 3.62 5.48 19.16
N VAL A 235 2.43 5.95 18.77
CA VAL A 235 1.88 7.22 19.26
C VAL A 235 1.63 7.15 20.77
N ILE A 236 1.06 6.05 21.28
CA ILE A 236 0.85 5.83 22.72
C ILE A 236 2.17 5.91 23.47
N GLN A 237 3.23 5.24 22.98
CA GLN A 237 4.54 5.30 23.61
C GLN A 237 5.13 6.72 23.62
N LEU A 238 4.88 7.52 22.57
CA LEU A 238 5.31 8.92 22.53
C LEU A 238 4.52 9.80 23.53
N GLU A 239 3.23 9.57 23.69
CA GLU A 239 2.37 10.25 24.65
C GLU A 239 2.76 9.92 26.10
N GLU A 240 3.22 8.70 26.33
CA GLU A 240 3.77 8.21 27.61
C GLU A 240 5.23 8.69 27.85
N TYR A 241 5.80 9.51 26.96
CA TYR A 241 7.22 9.94 26.98
C TYR A 241 8.23 8.78 26.91
N ASN A 242 7.80 7.60 26.51
CA ASN A 242 8.65 6.43 26.29
C ASN A 242 9.22 6.42 24.86
N TYR A 243 10.12 7.36 24.59
CA TYR A 243 10.74 7.50 23.26
C TYR A 243 11.52 6.25 22.83
N ASP A 244 12.00 5.49 23.77
CA ASP A 244 12.80 4.29 23.55
C ASP A 244 11.91 3.14 23.07
N GLY A 245 10.76 2.94 23.70
CA GLY A 245 9.74 2.02 23.26
C GLY A 245 9.20 2.38 21.88
N ALA A 246 8.90 3.66 21.65
CA ALA A 246 8.46 4.16 20.34
C ALA A 246 9.49 3.89 19.24
N ALA A 247 10.78 4.17 19.52
CA ALA A 247 11.87 3.94 18.56
C ALA A 247 12.06 2.44 18.26
N ALA A 248 11.98 1.58 19.27
CA ALA A 248 12.09 0.12 19.09
C ALA A 248 10.96 -0.44 18.19
N ILE A 249 9.71 -0.02 18.44
CA ILE A 249 8.56 -0.44 17.61
C ILE A 249 8.71 0.13 16.18
N GLY A 250 9.09 1.41 16.04
CA GLY A 250 9.34 2.04 14.74
C GLY A 250 10.45 1.35 13.95
N LEU A 251 11.54 0.95 14.61
CA LEU A 251 12.63 0.20 14.01
C LEU A 251 12.17 -1.18 13.54
N ALA A 252 11.40 -1.89 14.36
CA ALA A 252 10.82 -3.19 13.97
C ALA A 252 9.92 -3.06 12.75
N MET A 253 9.03 -2.05 12.73
CA MET A 253 8.19 -1.76 11.56
C MET A 253 9.01 -1.46 10.32
N LEU A 254 10.06 -0.66 10.46
CA LEU A 254 10.96 -0.30 9.36
C LEU A 254 11.62 -1.55 8.77
N VAL A 255 12.24 -2.39 9.62
CA VAL A 255 12.94 -3.61 9.19
C VAL A 255 11.98 -4.58 8.49
N ILE A 256 10.81 -4.83 9.08
CA ILE A 256 9.81 -5.74 8.48
C ILE A 256 9.32 -5.16 7.14
N SER A 257 9.03 -3.85 7.07
CA SER A 257 8.58 -3.19 5.84
C SER A 257 9.62 -3.29 4.74
N PHE A 258 10.90 -3.04 5.04
CA PHE A 258 11.98 -3.20 4.08
C PHE A 258 12.13 -4.65 3.61
N ALA A 259 12.05 -5.62 4.51
CA ALA A 259 12.13 -7.04 4.17
C ALA A 259 10.98 -7.44 3.21
N VAL A 260 9.75 -7.02 3.51
CA VAL A 260 8.58 -7.32 2.68
C VAL A 260 8.69 -6.65 1.31
N LEU A 261 9.05 -5.35 1.25
CA LEU A 261 9.22 -4.64 -0.02
C LEU A 261 10.38 -5.21 -0.84
N PHE A 262 11.47 -5.63 -0.19
CA PHE A 262 12.58 -6.30 -0.86
C PHE A 262 12.13 -7.62 -1.51
N LEU A 263 11.36 -8.45 -0.79
CA LEU A 263 10.81 -9.70 -1.33
C LEU A 263 9.89 -9.43 -2.53
N ILE A 264 9.01 -8.43 -2.44
CA ILE A 264 8.14 -8.04 -3.56
C ILE A 264 8.98 -7.60 -4.76
N ASN A 265 10.02 -6.82 -4.54
CA ASN A 265 10.92 -6.35 -5.60
C ASN A 265 11.66 -7.51 -6.29
N LEU A 266 12.10 -8.51 -5.51
CA LEU A 266 12.68 -9.73 -6.08
C LEU A 266 11.68 -10.48 -6.97
N ILE A 267 10.42 -10.60 -6.54
CA ILE A 267 9.33 -11.21 -7.32
C ILE A 267 9.10 -10.41 -8.62
N GLN A 268 9.11 -9.08 -8.56
CA GLN A 268 8.96 -8.23 -9.74
C GLN A 268 10.11 -8.42 -10.74
N ILE A 269 11.36 -8.45 -10.28
CA ILE A 269 12.53 -8.68 -11.13
C ILE A 269 12.43 -10.05 -11.81
N TRP A 270 12.06 -11.08 -11.06
CA TRP A 270 11.87 -12.42 -11.58
C TRP A 270 10.73 -12.49 -12.62
N SER A 271 9.61 -11.81 -12.36
CA SER A 271 8.48 -11.72 -13.29
C SER A 271 8.88 -11.06 -14.60
N ARG A 272 9.57 -9.91 -14.55
CA ARG A 272 10.05 -9.19 -15.76
C ARG A 272 10.99 -10.04 -16.62
N ARG A 273 11.88 -10.81 -16.01
CA ARG A 273 12.79 -11.71 -16.75
C ARG A 273 12.04 -12.82 -17.49
N ARG A 274 10.89 -13.27 -17.00
CA ARG A 274 10.06 -14.30 -17.64
C ARG A 274 9.18 -13.76 -18.78
N THR A 275 8.76 -12.51 -18.70
CA THR A 275 7.89 -11.88 -19.72
C THR A 275 8.68 -11.26 -20.87
N GLY A 276 10.04 -11.33 -20.88
CA GLY A 276 10.86 -10.83 -21.98
C GLY A 276 10.98 -9.31 -22.09
N ASN A 277 10.41 -8.56 -21.16
CA ASN A 277 10.59 -7.10 -21.06
C ASN A 277 11.89 -6.83 -20.29
N VAL A 278 13.01 -6.77 -21.01
CA VAL A 278 14.31 -6.25 -20.54
C VAL A 278 14.42 -4.79 -20.89
#